data_32e3bdecfe76d2f87de55684ed8796ca
#
_entry.id   32e3bdecfe76d2f87de55684ed8796ca
#
_cell.length_a   1.000
_cell.length_b   1.000
_cell.length_c   1.000
_cell.angle_alpha   90.00
_cell.angle_beta   90.00
_cell.angle_gamma   90.00
#
_symmetry.space_group_name_H-M   'P 1'
#
loop_
_entity.id
_entity.type
_entity.pdbx_description
1 polymer ?
#
loop_
_entity_poly.entity_id
_entity_poly.type
_entity_poly.pdbx_seq_one_letter_code
_entity_poly.pdbx_strand_id
1 'polypeptide(L)'
;DSSTSRGLGDVYKRQAQDGQKFIGVFMLGLFLSKGESNVTSFVIPIWLMILCSAVMALGTSIGGYRIIKSVGMDMVSLEKYQGFAADLAGAGCLLISSVSGLPVSTTHTKTTAIMGVGASKGRSFVNWGVVKDMVLTWVLTFPACGLIGYLMARLFLFIF
;
A
#
# COMPACT_ATOMS: atom_id res chain seq x y z
N ASP A 1 10.55 -4.79 23.25
CA ASP A 1 10.80 -3.70 22.28
C ASP A 1 11.25 -4.14 20.89
N SER A 2 11.47 -5.44 20.67
CA SER A 2 11.78 -5.98 19.33
C SER A 2 10.59 -5.98 18.36
N SER A 3 9.36 -5.90 18.86
CA SER A 3 8.13 -5.84 18.04
C SER A 3 7.95 -4.47 17.39
N THR A 4 8.32 -3.40 18.10
CA THR A 4 8.22 -2.02 17.60
C THR A 4 9.26 -1.76 16.51
N SER A 5 10.48 -2.26 16.65
CA SER A 5 11.53 -2.08 15.64
C SER A 5 11.25 -2.84 14.33
N ARG A 6 10.60 -4.02 14.41
CA ARG A 6 10.15 -4.75 13.20
C ARG A 6 9.00 -4.05 12.51
N GLY A 7 8.03 -3.52 13.26
CA GLY A 7 6.93 -2.73 12.71
C GLY A 7 7.43 -1.49 11.97
N LEU A 8 8.41 -0.76 12.51
CA LEU A 8 9.03 0.38 11.85
C LEU A 8 9.76 0.01 10.56
N GLY A 9 10.51 -1.11 10.55
CA GLY A 9 11.20 -1.60 9.36
C GLY A 9 10.25 -1.98 8.24
N ASP A 10 9.12 -2.60 8.56
CA ASP A 10 8.09 -2.96 7.58
C ASP A 10 7.34 -1.73 7.03
N VAL A 11 7.06 -0.75 7.85
CA VAL A 11 6.48 0.54 7.42
C VAL A 11 7.44 1.24 6.45
N TYR A 12 8.73 1.29 6.78
CA TYR A 12 9.74 1.92 5.93
C TYR A 12 9.85 1.25 4.54
N LYS A 13 9.89 -0.09 4.49
CA LYS A 13 9.95 -0.84 3.23
C LYS A 13 8.71 -0.61 2.37
N ARG A 14 7.52 -0.59 2.97
CA ARG A 14 6.27 -0.29 2.25
C ARG A 14 6.24 1.13 1.72
N GLN A 15 6.68 2.08 2.52
CA GLN A 15 6.74 3.49 2.13
C GLN A 15 7.66 3.70 0.93
N ALA A 16 8.80 3.00 0.87
CA ALA A 16 9.69 3.05 -0.28
C ALA A 16 9.04 2.47 -1.56
N GLN A 17 8.34 1.33 -1.46
CA GLN A 17 7.67 0.71 -2.60
C GLN A 17 6.48 1.55 -3.11
N ASP A 18 5.68 2.09 -2.23
CA ASP A 18 4.53 2.91 -2.62
C ASP A 18 4.97 4.27 -3.15
N GLY A 19 6.03 4.86 -2.59
CA GLY A 19 6.65 6.07 -3.10
C GLY A 19 7.13 5.93 -4.55
N GLN A 20 7.71 4.80 -4.92
CA GLN A 20 8.15 4.53 -6.30
C GLN A 20 6.99 4.48 -7.29
N LYS A 21 5.82 3.96 -6.90
CA LYS A 21 4.62 3.96 -7.74
C LYS A 21 4.13 5.37 -8.04
N PHE A 22 4.10 6.25 -7.04
CA PHE A 22 3.72 7.65 -7.22
C PHE A 22 4.69 8.40 -8.13
N ILE A 23 5.98 8.21 -7.94
CA ILE A 23 7.00 8.79 -8.81
C ILE A 23 6.82 8.30 -10.25
N GLY A 24 6.58 7.00 -10.47
CA GLY A 24 6.36 6.41 -11.77
C GLY A 24 5.15 7.01 -12.50
N VAL A 25 4.01 7.14 -11.82
CA VAL A 25 2.79 7.73 -12.40
C VAL A 25 2.98 9.23 -12.70
N PHE A 26 3.63 9.97 -11.80
CA PHE A 26 3.91 11.39 -12.02
C PHE A 26 4.85 11.62 -13.21
N MET A 27 5.90 10.80 -13.32
CA MET A 27 6.81 10.84 -14.47
C MET A 27 6.10 10.50 -15.78
N LEU A 28 5.23 9.48 -15.78
CA LEU A 28 4.42 9.15 -16.95
C LEU A 28 3.57 10.36 -17.39
N GLY A 29 2.94 11.06 -16.45
CA GLY A 29 2.17 12.27 -16.73
C GLY A 29 3.03 13.38 -17.35
N LEU A 30 4.24 13.61 -16.82
CA LEU A 30 5.18 14.59 -17.38
C LEU A 30 5.63 14.23 -18.79
N PHE A 31 5.91 12.96 -19.07
CA PHE A 31 6.32 12.53 -20.43
C PHE A 31 5.19 12.69 -21.43
N LEU A 32 3.98 12.30 -21.06
CA LEU A 32 2.80 12.49 -21.91
C LEU A 32 2.53 13.98 -22.21
N SER A 33 2.74 14.87 -21.23
CA SER A 33 2.55 16.31 -21.44
C SER A 33 3.61 16.93 -22.35
N LYS A 34 4.82 16.37 -22.39
CA LYS A 34 5.90 16.82 -23.28
C LYS A 34 5.85 16.22 -24.70
N GLY A 35 4.94 15.28 -24.96
CA GLY A 35 4.79 14.64 -26.26
C GLY A 35 5.96 13.71 -26.64
N GLU A 36 6.83 13.37 -25.70
CA GLU A 36 7.95 12.46 -25.93
C GLU A 36 7.47 11.01 -25.84
N SER A 37 7.33 10.34 -26.99
CA SER A 37 6.91 8.94 -27.08
C SER A 37 8.05 7.91 -26.92
N ASN A 38 9.31 8.33 -26.92
CA ASN A 38 10.48 7.45 -26.83
C ASN A 38 11.13 7.53 -25.44
N VAL A 39 10.59 6.73 -24.51
CA VAL A 39 11.13 6.63 -23.14
C VAL A 39 12.21 5.55 -23.11
N THR A 40 13.44 5.89 -23.43
CA THR A 40 14.60 4.96 -23.36
C THR A 40 15.34 5.02 -22.03
N SER A 41 15.17 6.08 -21.23
CA SER A 41 15.78 6.18 -19.89
C SER A 41 14.96 7.09 -18.97
N PHE A 42 14.51 6.56 -17.84
CA PHE A 42 13.86 7.36 -16.79
C PHE A 42 14.93 8.01 -15.91
N VAL A 43 15.30 9.24 -16.19
CA VAL A 43 16.09 10.03 -15.24
C VAL A 43 15.11 10.75 -14.30
N ILE A 44 15.01 10.25 -13.08
CA ILE A 44 14.12 10.82 -12.06
C ILE A 44 14.81 12.05 -11.46
N PRO A 45 14.24 13.26 -11.57
CA PRO A 45 14.85 14.44 -10.97
C PRO A 45 14.81 14.35 -9.44
N ILE A 46 15.93 14.71 -8.80
CA ILE A 46 16.13 14.60 -7.34
C ILE A 46 15.07 15.39 -6.56
N TRP A 47 14.67 16.56 -7.06
CA TRP A 47 13.64 17.37 -6.41
C TRP A 47 12.30 16.66 -6.30
N LEU A 48 11.93 15.86 -7.33
CA LEU A 48 10.69 15.08 -7.35
C LEU A 48 10.75 13.94 -6.31
N MET A 49 11.90 13.28 -6.18
CA MET A 49 12.12 12.26 -5.16
C MET A 49 11.95 12.84 -3.76
N ILE A 50 12.54 14.01 -3.50
CA ILE A 50 12.45 14.70 -2.21
C ILE A 50 11.00 15.11 -1.91
N LEU A 51 10.32 15.68 -2.89
CA LEU A 51 8.91 16.11 -2.74
C LEU A 51 7.99 14.92 -2.45
N CYS A 52 8.06 13.85 -3.24
CA CYS A 52 7.26 12.66 -3.01
C CYS A 52 7.56 12.01 -1.67
N SER A 53 8.84 11.93 -1.27
CA SER A 53 9.25 11.37 0.02
C SER A 53 8.73 12.21 1.19
N ALA A 54 8.77 13.53 1.10
CA ALA A 54 8.26 14.43 2.14
C ALA A 54 6.74 14.29 2.30
N VAL A 55 5.98 14.29 1.19
CA VAL A 55 4.51 14.12 1.21
C VAL A 55 4.13 12.75 1.78
N MET A 56 4.83 11.68 1.37
CA MET A 56 4.60 10.33 1.90
C MET A 56 4.92 10.25 3.39
N ALA A 57 6.01 10.87 3.84
CA ALA A 57 6.39 10.89 5.26
C ALA A 57 5.34 11.60 6.10
N LEU A 58 4.85 12.75 5.66
CA LEU A 58 3.76 13.49 6.33
C LEU A 58 2.46 12.67 6.37
N GLY A 59 2.05 12.07 5.25
CA GLY A 59 0.86 11.22 5.18
C GLY A 59 0.95 10.01 6.12
N THR A 60 2.11 9.35 6.15
CA THR A 60 2.34 8.19 7.02
C THR A 60 2.38 8.59 8.50
N SER A 61 2.93 9.75 8.84
CA SER A 61 2.97 10.24 10.23
C SER A 61 1.55 10.48 10.79
N ILE A 62 0.63 10.95 9.96
CA ILE A 62 -0.75 11.25 10.38
C ILE A 62 -1.60 9.98 10.45
N GLY A 63 -1.49 9.08 9.45
CA GLY A 63 -2.37 7.92 9.28
C GLY A 63 -1.78 6.58 9.73
N GLY A 64 -0.45 6.44 9.72
CA GLY A 64 0.22 5.15 9.89
C GLY A 64 -0.04 4.48 11.25
N TYR A 65 -0.10 5.25 12.32
CA TYR A 65 -0.35 4.70 13.66
C TYR A 65 -1.73 4.02 13.78
N ARG A 66 -2.76 4.58 13.16
CA ARG A 66 -4.10 3.96 13.15
C ARG A 66 -4.10 2.63 12.41
N ILE A 67 -3.40 2.56 11.28
CA ILE A 67 -3.30 1.33 10.48
C ILE A 67 -2.54 0.26 11.26
N ILE A 68 -1.41 0.61 11.87
CA ILE A 68 -0.60 -0.32 12.68
C ILE A 68 -1.43 -0.88 13.82
N LYS A 69 -2.18 -0.03 14.52
CA LYS A 69 -3.05 -0.46 15.62
C LYS A 69 -4.15 -1.41 15.12
N SER A 70 -4.89 -1.03 14.10
CA SER A 70 -6.02 -1.85 13.59
C SER A 70 -5.56 -3.19 13.03
N VAL A 71 -4.49 -3.24 12.23
CA VAL A 71 -4.02 -4.46 11.60
C VAL A 71 -3.19 -5.33 12.54
N GLY A 72 -2.35 -4.70 13.38
CA GLY A 72 -1.39 -5.41 14.22
C GLY A 72 -1.90 -5.79 15.61
N MET A 73 -2.92 -5.09 16.12
CA MET A 73 -3.39 -5.30 17.49
C MET A 73 -4.89 -5.66 17.55
N ASP A 74 -5.73 -4.98 16.78
CA ASP A 74 -7.18 -5.10 16.90
C ASP A 74 -7.74 -6.25 16.03
N MET A 75 -7.07 -6.62 14.94
CA MET A 75 -7.54 -7.62 13.98
C MET A 75 -7.24 -9.05 14.44
N VAL A 76 -5.98 -9.34 14.80
CA VAL A 76 -5.52 -10.67 15.25
C VAL A 76 -4.38 -10.51 16.24
N SER A 77 -4.49 -11.14 17.40
CA SER A 77 -3.37 -11.27 18.35
C SER A 77 -2.41 -12.36 17.90
N LEU A 78 -1.37 -11.99 17.18
CA LEU A 78 -0.38 -12.93 16.66
C LEU A 78 0.80 -13.14 17.61
N GLU A 79 1.20 -14.38 17.77
CA GLU A 79 2.48 -14.74 18.39
C GLU A 79 3.63 -14.53 17.39
N LYS A 80 4.86 -14.45 17.88
CA LYS A 80 6.05 -14.13 17.06
C LYS A 80 6.23 -15.04 15.84
N TYR A 81 6.02 -16.36 16.01
CA TYR A 81 6.13 -17.35 14.93
C TYR A 81 4.99 -17.22 13.90
N GLN A 82 3.81 -16.83 14.33
CA GLN A 82 2.65 -16.59 13.45
C GLN A 82 2.86 -15.34 12.60
N GLY A 83 3.44 -14.28 13.17
CA GLY A 83 3.85 -13.10 12.40
C GLY A 83 4.85 -13.46 11.30
N PHE A 84 5.83 -14.30 11.61
CA PHE A 84 6.79 -14.79 10.61
C PHE A 84 6.10 -15.63 9.52
N ALA A 85 5.17 -16.51 9.87
CA ALA A 85 4.41 -17.31 8.92
C ALA A 85 3.55 -16.41 7.99
N ALA A 86 2.93 -15.36 8.53
CA ALA A 86 2.17 -14.39 7.74
C ALA A 86 3.06 -13.59 6.78
N ASP A 87 4.25 -13.20 7.21
CA ASP A 87 5.23 -12.51 6.36
C ASP A 87 5.75 -13.42 5.25
N LEU A 88 6.03 -14.68 5.54
CA LEU A 88 6.46 -15.67 4.55
C LEU A 88 5.35 -15.94 3.51
N ALA A 89 4.12 -16.12 3.96
CA ALA A 89 2.97 -16.31 3.07
C ALA A 89 2.74 -15.08 2.18
N GLY A 90 2.80 -13.87 2.75
CA GLY A 90 2.68 -12.63 2.01
C GLY A 90 3.79 -12.45 0.98
N ALA A 91 5.04 -12.74 1.35
CA ALA A 91 6.18 -12.68 0.45
C ALA A 91 6.05 -13.69 -0.70
N GLY A 92 5.67 -14.93 -0.41
CA GLY A 92 5.41 -15.97 -1.42
C GLY A 92 4.33 -15.56 -2.41
N CYS A 93 3.21 -15.03 -1.92
CA CYS A 93 2.13 -14.53 -2.77
C CYS A 93 2.60 -13.38 -3.68
N LEU A 94 3.36 -12.42 -3.16
CA LEU A 94 3.91 -11.30 -3.93
C LEU A 94 4.91 -11.77 -4.99
N LEU A 95 5.76 -12.75 -4.67
CA LEU A 95 6.70 -13.34 -5.64
C LEU A 95 5.95 -14.02 -6.79
N ILE A 96 4.96 -14.86 -6.50
CA ILE A 96 4.15 -15.54 -7.50
C ILE A 96 3.45 -14.52 -8.39
N SER A 97 2.85 -13.49 -7.79
CA SER A 97 2.16 -12.43 -8.53
C SER A 97 3.11 -11.63 -9.42
N SER A 98 4.34 -11.36 -8.93
CA SER A 98 5.36 -10.65 -9.70
C SER A 98 5.82 -11.46 -10.93
N VAL A 99 6.05 -12.77 -10.75
CA VAL A 99 6.41 -13.67 -11.87
C VAL A 99 5.27 -13.81 -12.87
N SER A 100 4.03 -13.82 -12.39
CA SER A 100 2.84 -13.89 -13.25
C SER A 100 2.45 -12.56 -13.91
N GLY A 101 3.15 -11.45 -13.60
CA GLY A 101 2.83 -10.12 -14.12
C GLY A 101 1.51 -9.55 -13.58
N LEU A 102 0.97 -10.09 -12.49
CA LEU A 102 -0.29 -9.62 -11.91
C LEU A 102 -0.03 -8.48 -10.92
N PRO A 103 -0.60 -7.29 -11.14
CA PRO A 103 -0.48 -6.17 -10.20
C PRO A 103 -1.35 -6.43 -8.97
N VAL A 104 -0.73 -6.81 -7.84
CA VAL A 104 -1.43 -6.98 -6.55
C VAL A 104 -1.02 -5.90 -5.55
N SER A 105 -1.99 -5.52 -4.73
CA SER A 105 -1.74 -4.60 -3.63
C SER A 105 -0.98 -5.32 -2.49
N THR A 106 0.18 -4.78 -2.13
CA THR A 106 0.99 -5.27 -1.02
C THR A 106 0.24 -5.23 0.32
N THR A 107 -0.60 -4.21 0.52
CA THR A 107 -1.41 -4.05 1.73
C THR A 107 -2.49 -5.14 1.81
N HIS A 108 -3.22 -5.39 0.72
CA HIS A 108 -4.23 -6.45 0.67
C HIS A 108 -3.59 -7.81 0.93
N THR A 109 -2.47 -8.11 0.27
CA THR A 109 -1.75 -9.39 0.43
C THR A 109 -1.29 -9.61 1.86
N LYS A 110 -0.68 -8.62 2.51
CA LYS A 110 -0.26 -8.76 3.91
C LYS A 110 -1.42 -8.89 4.87
N THR A 111 -2.46 -8.09 4.72
CA THR A 111 -3.63 -8.14 5.59
C THR A 111 -4.33 -9.49 5.48
N THR A 112 -4.52 -10.00 4.27
CA THR A 112 -5.14 -11.32 4.07
C THR A 112 -4.25 -12.46 4.56
N ALA A 113 -2.92 -12.36 4.45
CA ALA A 113 -1.99 -13.34 5.02
C ALA A 113 -2.10 -13.40 6.56
N ILE A 114 -2.17 -12.24 7.23
CA ILE A 114 -2.37 -12.14 8.68
C ILE A 114 -3.72 -12.76 9.08
N MET A 115 -4.78 -12.46 8.34
CA MET A 115 -6.11 -13.06 8.57
C MET A 115 -6.09 -14.57 8.38
N GLY A 116 -5.42 -15.08 7.34
CA GLY A 116 -5.29 -16.51 7.07
C GLY A 116 -4.58 -17.25 8.20
N VAL A 117 -3.47 -16.71 8.68
CA VAL A 117 -2.74 -17.28 9.82
C VAL A 117 -3.57 -17.18 11.12
N GLY A 118 -4.29 -16.09 11.35
CA GLY A 118 -5.21 -15.97 12.48
C GLY A 118 -6.34 -17.00 12.42
N ALA A 119 -6.94 -17.19 11.24
CA ALA A 119 -8.01 -18.14 11.04
C ALA A 119 -7.57 -19.61 11.17
N SER A 120 -6.31 -19.94 10.89
CA SER A 120 -5.77 -21.29 11.08
C SER A 120 -5.71 -21.70 12.56
N LYS A 121 -5.57 -20.74 13.48
CA LYS A 121 -5.64 -20.97 14.93
C LYS A 121 -7.09 -21.14 15.42
N GLY A 122 -8.04 -20.59 14.69
CA GLY A 122 -9.47 -20.66 15.00
C GLY A 122 -10.21 -19.39 14.61
N ARG A 123 -11.44 -19.52 14.17
CA ARG A 123 -12.26 -18.37 13.72
C ARG A 123 -12.49 -17.31 14.81
N SER A 124 -12.44 -17.70 16.07
CA SER A 124 -12.61 -16.81 17.24
C SER A 124 -11.39 -15.91 17.51
N PHE A 125 -10.23 -16.24 16.97
CA PHE A 125 -9.00 -15.45 17.13
C PHE A 125 -8.91 -14.27 16.15
N VAL A 126 -9.81 -14.21 15.17
CA VAL A 126 -9.89 -13.10 14.19
C VAL A 126 -11.07 -12.21 14.55
N ASN A 127 -10.82 -10.92 14.70
CA ASN A 127 -11.88 -9.94 14.89
C ASN A 127 -12.57 -9.63 13.55
N TRP A 128 -13.63 -10.37 13.25
CA TRP A 128 -14.40 -10.23 12.01
C TRP A 128 -15.05 -8.85 11.83
N GLY A 129 -15.25 -8.10 12.91
CA GLY A 129 -15.72 -6.71 12.82
C GLY A 129 -14.71 -5.83 12.08
N VAL A 130 -13.45 -5.88 12.52
CA VAL A 130 -12.34 -5.13 11.88
C VAL A 130 -12.13 -5.59 10.44
N VAL A 131 -12.22 -6.90 10.18
CA VAL A 131 -12.12 -7.46 8.82
C VAL A 131 -13.19 -6.89 7.90
N LYS A 132 -14.46 -6.86 8.37
CA LYS A 132 -15.58 -6.31 7.61
C LYS A 132 -15.36 -4.83 7.27
N ASP A 133 -14.90 -4.04 8.22
CA ASP A 133 -14.62 -2.62 8.02
C ASP A 133 -13.49 -2.40 6.99
N MET A 134 -12.47 -3.25 7.03
CA MET A 134 -11.38 -3.21 6.05
C MET A 134 -11.86 -3.57 4.64
N VAL A 135 -12.63 -4.65 4.50
CA VAL A 135 -13.20 -5.07 3.20
C VAL A 135 -14.12 -3.98 2.65
N LEU A 136 -14.96 -3.40 3.50
CA LEU A 136 -15.83 -2.29 3.13
C LEU A 136 -15.02 -1.08 2.63
N THR A 137 -13.94 -0.74 3.33
CA THR A 137 -13.04 0.34 2.94
C THR A 137 -12.39 0.05 1.58
N TRP A 138 -11.95 -1.18 1.33
CA TRP A 138 -11.38 -1.58 0.04
C TRP A 138 -12.38 -1.41 -1.10
N VAL A 139 -13.61 -1.89 -0.92
CA VAL A 139 -14.67 -1.76 -1.93
C VAL A 139 -15.02 -0.29 -2.18
N LEU A 140 -15.10 0.51 -1.11
CA LEU A 140 -15.46 1.93 -1.21
C LEU A 140 -14.37 2.79 -1.83
N THR A 141 -13.10 2.36 -1.73
CA THR A 141 -11.95 3.09 -2.28
C THR A 141 -12.04 3.20 -3.82
N PHE A 142 -12.50 2.15 -4.52
CA PHE A 142 -12.61 2.15 -5.97
C PHE A 142 -13.53 3.27 -6.50
N PRO A 143 -14.82 3.35 -6.08
CA PRO A 143 -15.71 4.41 -6.56
C PRO A 143 -15.25 5.80 -6.09
N ALA A 144 -14.71 5.93 -4.86
CA ALA A 144 -14.22 7.20 -4.35
C ALA A 144 -13.03 7.73 -5.17
N CYS A 145 -12.03 6.90 -5.44
CA CYS A 145 -10.89 7.29 -6.27
C CYS A 145 -11.30 7.56 -7.71
N GLY A 146 -12.24 6.79 -8.27
CA GLY A 146 -12.79 7.01 -9.61
C GLY A 146 -13.50 8.36 -9.72
N LEU A 147 -14.31 8.72 -8.72
CA LEU A 147 -14.99 10.01 -8.66
C LEU A 147 -14.00 11.18 -8.56
N ILE A 148 -13.03 11.08 -7.65
CA ILE A 148 -12.00 12.12 -7.49
C ILE A 148 -11.19 12.28 -8.78
N GLY A 149 -10.77 11.18 -9.40
CA GLY A 149 -10.04 11.20 -10.66
C GLY A 149 -10.84 11.84 -11.79
N TYR A 150 -12.14 11.53 -11.90
CA TYR A 150 -13.03 12.16 -12.87
C TYR A 150 -13.18 13.67 -12.63
N LEU A 151 -13.41 14.08 -11.38
CA LEU A 151 -13.54 15.51 -11.03
C LEU A 151 -12.26 16.27 -11.34
N MET A 152 -11.09 15.71 -11.00
CA MET A 152 -9.80 16.32 -11.31
C MET A 152 -9.57 16.43 -12.81
N ALA A 153 -9.86 15.40 -13.58
CA ALA A 153 -9.75 15.45 -15.03
C ALA A 153 -10.65 16.53 -15.64
N ARG A 154 -11.89 16.64 -15.18
CA ARG A 154 -12.84 17.71 -15.61
C ARG A 154 -12.34 19.11 -15.24
N LEU A 155 -11.79 19.25 -14.04
CA LEU A 155 -11.21 20.51 -13.58
C LEU A 155 -10.04 20.95 -14.48
N PHE A 156 -9.13 20.05 -14.79
CA PHE A 156 -8.00 20.35 -15.69
C PHE A 156 -8.46 20.70 -17.09
N LEU A 157 -9.43 19.97 -17.67
CA LEU A 157 -10.01 20.29 -18.97
C LEU A 157 -10.78 21.61 -19.00
N PHE A 158 -11.21 22.12 -17.84
CA PHE A 158 -11.87 23.42 -17.75
C PHE A 158 -10.87 24.57 -17.63
N ILE A 159 -9.70 24.32 -17.02
CA ILE A 159 -8.66 25.36 -16.78
C ILE A 159 -7.72 25.51 -17.99
N PHE A 160 -7.44 24.40 -18.70
CA PHE A 160 -6.55 24.33 -19.86
C PHE A 160 -7.31 23.96 -21.14
#